data_26034100ea0436deabe9cf9bbc70400c
#
_entry.id   26034100ea0436deabe9cf9bbc70400c
#
_cell.length_a   1.000
_cell.length_b   1.000
_cell.length_c   1.000
_cell.angle_alpha   90.00
_cell.angle_beta   90.00
_cell.angle_gamma   90.00
#
_symmetry.space_group_name_H-M   'P 1'
#
loop_
_entity.id
_entity.type
_entity.pdbx_description
1 polymer ?
#
loop_
_entity_poly.entity_id
_entity_poly.type
_entity_poly.pdbx_seq_one_letter_code
_entity_poly.pdbx_strand_id
1 'polypeptide(L)'
;MSKSLSRIYIHALWSTKRRMPLITSEIENELYEHIRQELLKLHCEPFAINGMSDHVHCLFQLNPKLKIIDVMKQIKGSSAHYLNHHYENEHVIWQRGFSVFSVSKGVLPVVKTYIENQKSHHKK
;
A
#
# COMPACT_ATOMS: atom_id res chain seq x y z
N MET A 1 -1.13 23.60 -28.21
CA MET A 1 -1.26 22.36 -27.46
C MET A 1 -1.46 22.65 -25.99
N SER A 2 -2.51 22.12 -25.43
CA SER A 2 -2.78 22.30 -24.02
C SER A 2 -2.12 21.20 -23.20
N LYS A 3 -1.68 21.55 -22.00
CA LYS A 3 -1.12 20.61 -21.05
C LYS A 3 -2.06 20.47 -19.88
N SER A 4 -2.20 19.25 -19.40
CA SER A 4 -2.95 18.97 -18.19
C SER A 4 -1.99 18.60 -17.07
N LEU A 5 -2.28 19.09 -15.88
CA LEU A 5 -1.51 18.76 -14.68
C LEU A 5 -2.45 18.14 -13.67
N SER A 6 -2.10 16.94 -13.22
CA SER A 6 -2.86 16.26 -12.17
C SER A 6 -1.92 15.82 -11.06
N ARG A 7 -2.28 16.14 -9.82
CA ARG A 7 -1.55 15.70 -8.64
C ARG A 7 -2.56 15.18 -7.65
N ILE A 8 -2.80 13.89 -7.72
CA ILE A 8 -3.79 13.22 -6.89
C ILE A 8 -3.05 12.30 -5.94
N TYR A 9 -3.09 12.63 -4.67
CA TYR A 9 -2.41 11.86 -3.63
C TYR A 9 -3.43 11.00 -2.89
N ILE A 10 -3.09 9.74 -2.71
CA ILE A 10 -3.98 8.74 -2.13
C ILE A 10 -3.32 8.10 -0.92
N HIS A 11 -4.05 8.02 0.17
CA HIS A 11 -3.70 7.18 1.30
C HIS A 11 -4.63 5.98 1.24
N ALA A 12 -4.08 4.82 0.95
CA ALA A 12 -4.81 3.57 0.85
C ALA A 12 -4.46 2.68 2.01
N LEU A 13 -5.43 1.90 2.48
CA LEU A 13 -5.16 0.90 3.50
C LEU A 13 -6.06 -0.31 3.28
N TRP A 14 -5.54 -1.46 3.65
CA TRP A 14 -6.28 -2.72 3.57
C TRP A 14 -5.75 -3.69 4.61
N SER A 15 -6.54 -4.67 4.95
CA SER A 15 -6.18 -5.62 6.00
C SER A 15 -6.09 -7.04 5.48
N THR A 16 -5.46 -7.89 6.27
CA THR A 16 -5.48 -9.32 6.07
C THR A 16 -6.89 -9.86 6.38
N LYS A 17 -7.18 -11.05 5.85
CA LYS A 17 -8.45 -11.70 6.09
C LYS A 17 -8.67 -11.93 7.58
N ARG A 18 -9.80 -11.45 8.09
CA ARG A 18 -10.18 -11.54 9.51
C ARG A 18 -9.14 -10.92 10.45
N ARG A 19 -8.34 -10.00 9.92
CA ARG A 19 -7.28 -9.34 10.69
C ARG A 19 -6.28 -10.32 11.33
N MET A 20 -6.08 -11.48 10.69
CA MET A 20 -5.09 -12.43 11.17
C MET A 20 -3.68 -11.88 10.96
N PRO A 21 -2.74 -12.16 11.88
CA PRO A 21 -1.37 -11.61 11.81
C PRO A 21 -0.52 -12.33 10.76
N LEU A 22 -0.89 -12.20 9.50
CA LEU A 22 -0.25 -12.91 8.40
C LEU A 22 1.03 -12.24 7.88
N ILE A 23 1.20 -10.94 8.17
CA ILE A 23 2.40 -10.22 7.74
C ILE A 23 3.43 -10.35 8.84
N THR A 24 4.24 -11.38 8.73
CA THR A 24 5.30 -11.65 9.73
C THR A 24 6.49 -10.73 9.50
N SER A 25 7.34 -10.60 10.52
CA SER A 25 8.55 -9.78 10.40
C SER A 25 9.50 -10.28 9.30
N GLU A 26 9.42 -11.58 8.98
CA GLU A 26 10.27 -12.18 7.93
C GLU A 26 9.90 -11.68 6.53
N ILE A 27 8.60 -11.47 6.27
CA ILE A 27 8.15 -11.13 4.93
C ILE A 27 7.80 -9.65 4.77
N GLU A 28 7.72 -8.91 5.85
CA GLU A 28 7.24 -7.53 5.86
C GLU A 28 7.98 -6.63 4.88
N ASN A 29 9.30 -6.60 4.97
CA ASN A 29 10.09 -5.71 4.12
C ASN A 29 9.97 -6.09 2.64
N GLU A 30 9.90 -7.36 2.37
CA GLU A 30 9.77 -7.84 0.99
C GLU A 30 8.39 -7.52 0.43
N LEU A 31 7.36 -7.61 1.27
CA LEU A 31 6.01 -7.21 0.88
C LEU A 31 5.97 -5.72 0.51
N TYR A 32 6.52 -4.87 1.36
CA TYR A 32 6.50 -3.42 1.12
C TYR A 32 7.30 -3.07 -0.13
N GLU A 33 8.44 -3.69 -0.33
CA GLU A 33 9.24 -3.44 -1.53
C GLU A 33 8.50 -3.90 -2.79
N HIS A 34 7.81 -5.02 -2.72
CA HIS A 34 7.02 -5.49 -3.86
C HIS A 34 5.90 -4.52 -4.21
N ILE A 35 5.19 -4.02 -3.20
CA ILE A 35 4.12 -3.03 -3.40
C ILE A 35 4.71 -1.77 -4.04
N ARG A 36 5.85 -1.32 -3.55
CA ARG A 36 6.53 -0.14 -4.09
C ARG A 36 6.86 -0.32 -5.57
N GLN A 37 7.42 -1.47 -5.94
CA GLN A 37 7.77 -1.75 -7.31
C GLN A 37 6.53 -1.83 -8.22
N GLU A 38 5.44 -2.40 -7.72
CA GLU A 38 4.21 -2.48 -8.50
C GLU A 38 3.61 -1.10 -8.73
N LEU A 39 3.67 -0.21 -7.74
CA LEU A 39 3.23 1.17 -7.93
C LEU A 39 4.07 1.89 -8.97
N LEU A 40 5.39 1.70 -8.93
CA LEU A 40 6.28 2.31 -9.92
C LEU A 40 5.99 1.80 -11.33
N LYS A 41 5.69 0.52 -11.48
CA LYS A 41 5.31 -0.04 -12.80
C LYS A 41 4.02 0.60 -13.33
N LEU A 42 3.14 1.00 -12.44
CA LEU A 42 1.88 1.66 -12.81
C LEU A 42 2.05 3.18 -12.97
N HIS A 43 3.27 3.67 -12.85
CA HIS A 43 3.58 5.09 -12.88
C HIS A 43 2.86 5.87 -11.78
N CYS A 44 2.74 5.22 -10.62
CA CYS A 44 2.24 5.83 -9.40
C CYS A 44 3.42 6.00 -8.45
N GLU A 45 3.74 7.25 -8.09
CA GLU A 45 4.89 7.55 -7.23
C GLU A 45 4.59 7.15 -5.78
N PRO A 46 5.33 6.19 -5.20
CA PRO A 46 5.13 5.83 -3.78
C PRO A 46 5.87 6.78 -2.86
N PHE A 47 5.23 7.17 -1.76
CA PHE A 47 5.84 8.06 -0.76
C PHE A 47 6.09 7.37 0.57
N ALA A 48 5.21 6.45 0.98
CA ALA A 48 5.38 5.71 2.22
C ALA A 48 4.56 4.43 2.16
N ILE A 49 5.11 3.35 2.67
CA ILE A 49 4.43 2.07 2.80
C ILE A 49 4.86 1.47 4.13
N ASN A 50 3.90 1.15 4.98
CA ASN A 50 4.18 0.55 6.28
C ASN A 50 2.87 -0.02 6.82
N GLY A 51 2.92 -0.70 7.93
CA GLY A 51 1.72 -1.25 8.55
C GLY A 51 2.05 -2.06 9.77
N MET A 52 1.19 -2.99 10.06
CA MET A 52 1.34 -3.93 11.17
C MET A 52 1.17 -5.33 10.63
N SER A 53 1.10 -6.33 11.51
CA SER A 53 0.97 -7.71 11.08
C SER A 53 -0.34 -8.02 10.35
N ASP A 54 -1.35 -7.18 10.49
CA ASP A 54 -2.69 -7.42 9.96
C ASP A 54 -3.20 -6.36 8.99
N HIS A 55 -2.40 -5.34 8.68
CA HIS A 55 -2.83 -4.30 7.73
C HIS A 55 -1.65 -3.54 7.12
N VAL A 56 -1.92 -2.89 5.99
CA VAL A 56 -0.93 -2.10 5.26
C VAL A 56 -1.51 -0.72 4.98
N HIS A 57 -0.67 0.30 5.16
CA HIS A 57 -0.92 1.68 4.72
C HIS A 57 0.02 2.01 3.57
N CYS A 58 -0.49 2.70 2.58
CA CYS A 58 0.28 3.07 1.41
C CYS A 58 -0.10 4.49 0.99
N LEU A 59 0.90 5.35 0.84
CA LEU A 59 0.70 6.73 0.37
C LEU A 59 1.40 6.86 -0.98
N PHE A 60 0.65 7.28 -2.00
CA PHE A 60 1.22 7.41 -3.34
C PHE A 60 0.49 8.46 -4.16
N GLN A 61 1.14 8.90 -5.23
CA GLN A 61 0.52 9.78 -6.21
C GLN A 61 -0.12 8.93 -7.29
N LEU A 62 -1.40 9.12 -7.50
CA LEU A 62 -2.16 8.33 -8.48
C LEU A 62 -1.84 8.80 -9.90
N ASN A 63 -1.53 7.84 -10.78
CA ASN A 63 -1.46 8.10 -12.21
C ASN A 63 -2.88 8.42 -12.69
N PRO A 64 -3.12 9.64 -13.23
CA PRO A 64 -4.49 10.06 -13.58
C PRO A 64 -5.11 9.25 -14.72
N LYS A 65 -4.31 8.47 -15.44
CA LYS A 65 -4.83 7.61 -16.50
C LYS A 65 -5.43 6.32 -15.97
N LEU A 66 -5.25 6.04 -14.68
CA LEU A 66 -5.71 4.79 -14.07
C LEU A 66 -6.85 5.01 -13.10
N LYS A 67 -7.69 3.99 -12.98
CA LYS A 67 -8.73 3.97 -11.96
C LYS A 67 -8.14 3.46 -10.67
N ILE A 68 -8.49 4.08 -9.55
CA ILE A 68 -7.98 3.67 -8.25
C ILE A 68 -8.29 2.20 -7.95
N ILE A 69 -9.47 1.73 -8.35
CA ILE A 69 -9.84 0.33 -8.10
C ILE A 69 -8.90 -0.63 -8.82
N ASP A 70 -8.45 -0.27 -10.03
CA ASP A 70 -7.54 -1.13 -10.80
C ASP A 70 -6.15 -1.14 -10.16
N VAL A 71 -5.69 0.01 -9.67
CA VAL A 71 -4.42 0.09 -8.94
C VAL A 71 -4.46 -0.79 -7.70
N MET A 72 -5.54 -0.69 -6.92
CA MET A 72 -5.68 -1.48 -5.70
C MET A 72 -5.74 -2.98 -5.99
N LYS A 73 -6.46 -3.38 -7.02
CA LYS A 73 -6.51 -4.79 -7.42
C LYS A 73 -5.12 -5.30 -7.79
N GLN A 74 -4.37 -4.49 -8.53
CA GLN A 74 -3.04 -4.89 -8.99
C GLN A 74 -2.08 -5.06 -7.82
N ILE A 75 -1.98 -4.08 -6.94
CA ILE A 75 -1.02 -4.17 -5.85
C ILE A 75 -1.40 -5.22 -4.82
N LYS A 76 -2.69 -5.41 -4.53
CA LYS A 76 -3.13 -6.45 -3.61
C LYS A 76 -2.94 -7.84 -4.22
N GLY A 77 -3.40 -8.03 -5.45
CA GLY A 77 -3.31 -9.32 -6.12
C GLY A 77 -1.88 -9.77 -6.35
N SER A 78 -1.05 -8.88 -6.89
CA SER A 78 0.33 -9.25 -7.20
C SER A 78 1.16 -9.49 -5.94
N SER A 79 0.94 -8.73 -4.87
CA SER A 79 1.71 -8.91 -3.65
C SER A 79 1.39 -10.23 -2.96
N ALA A 80 0.12 -10.61 -2.89
CA ALA A 80 -0.26 -11.89 -2.33
C ALA A 80 0.29 -13.05 -3.18
N HIS A 81 0.15 -12.95 -4.50
CA HIS A 81 0.66 -13.96 -5.42
C HIS A 81 2.18 -14.14 -5.27
N TYR A 82 2.92 -13.03 -5.25
CA TYR A 82 4.37 -13.05 -5.12
C TYR A 82 4.81 -13.74 -3.82
N LEU A 83 4.23 -13.34 -2.69
CA LEU A 83 4.63 -13.89 -1.40
C LEU A 83 4.23 -15.36 -1.27
N ASN A 84 3.05 -15.73 -1.73
CA ASN A 84 2.57 -17.11 -1.60
C ASN A 84 3.32 -18.08 -2.52
N HIS A 85 3.94 -17.57 -3.59
CA HIS A 85 4.81 -18.37 -4.44
C HIS A 85 6.24 -18.44 -3.92
N HIS A 86 6.68 -17.38 -3.21
CA HIS A 86 8.06 -17.28 -2.74
C HIS A 86 8.30 -17.99 -1.42
N TYR A 87 7.27 -18.09 -0.58
CA TYR A 87 7.37 -18.70 0.76
C TYR A 87 6.35 -19.83 0.89
N GLU A 88 6.84 -21.04 1.00
CA GLU A 88 5.99 -22.23 1.06
C GLU A 88 5.06 -22.24 2.27
N ASN A 89 5.53 -21.73 3.39
CA ASN A 89 4.79 -21.77 4.66
C ASN A 89 4.15 -20.43 5.04
N GLU A 90 4.28 -19.43 4.17
CA GLU A 90 3.72 -18.12 4.45
C GLU A 90 2.57 -17.87 3.49
N HIS A 91 1.40 -17.61 4.03
CA HIS A 91 0.22 -17.35 3.22
C HIS A 91 -0.37 -16.00 3.57
N VAL A 92 -0.25 -15.05 2.64
CA VAL A 92 -0.88 -13.75 2.80
C VAL A 92 -2.21 -13.78 2.05
N ILE A 93 -3.28 -13.60 2.79
CA ILE A 93 -4.63 -13.54 2.23
C ILE A 93 -5.22 -12.19 2.65
N TRP A 94 -5.60 -11.38 1.67
CA TRP A 94 -6.18 -10.07 1.94
C TRP A 94 -7.68 -10.16 2.18
N GLN A 95 -8.18 -9.34 3.09
CA GLN A 95 -9.60 -9.12 3.23
C GLN A 95 -10.10 -8.45 1.96
N ARG A 96 -11.33 -8.72 1.55
CA ARG A 96 -11.94 -8.04 0.42
C ARG A 96 -12.07 -6.55 0.73
N GLY A 97 -11.89 -5.74 -0.31
CA GLY A 97 -12.06 -4.31 -0.17
C GLY A 97 -10.80 -3.60 0.32
N PHE A 98 -10.93 -2.31 0.42
CA PHE A 98 -9.85 -1.43 0.84
C PHE A 98 -10.47 -0.07 1.17
N SER A 99 -9.72 0.76 1.87
CA SER A 99 -10.10 2.16 2.11
C SER A 99 -9.12 3.05 1.39
N VAL A 100 -9.62 4.09 0.74
CA VAL A 100 -8.77 5.10 0.09
C VAL A 100 -9.27 6.48 0.47
N PHE A 101 -8.34 7.37 0.74
CA PHE A 101 -8.63 8.75 1.11
C PHE A 101 -7.75 9.66 0.26
N SER A 102 -8.34 10.73 -0.25
CA SER A 102 -7.55 11.74 -0.93
C SER A 102 -6.76 12.54 0.11
N VAL A 103 -5.55 12.94 -0.26
CA VAL A 103 -4.65 13.67 0.64
C VAL A 103 -4.26 14.96 -0.09
N SER A 104 -4.42 16.10 0.57
CA SER A 104 -3.98 17.36 -0.03
C SER A 104 -2.47 17.48 0.09
N LYS A 105 -1.86 18.21 -0.85
CA LYS A 105 -0.41 18.39 -0.88
C LYS A 105 0.13 18.94 0.45
N GLY A 106 -0.62 19.84 1.07
CA GLY A 106 -0.18 20.50 2.31
C GLY A 106 -0.04 19.55 3.48
N VAL A 107 -0.79 18.45 3.50
CA VAL A 107 -0.71 17.49 4.62
C VAL A 107 0.05 16.21 4.27
N LEU A 108 0.62 16.14 3.06
CA LEU A 108 1.44 14.97 2.68
C LEU A 108 2.52 14.62 3.70
N PRO A 109 3.32 15.60 4.18
CA PRO A 109 4.38 15.27 5.16
C PRO A 109 3.81 14.68 6.45
N VAL A 110 2.65 15.15 6.88
CA VAL A 110 2.02 14.65 8.10
C VAL A 110 1.56 13.21 7.91
N VAL A 111 0.90 12.92 6.80
CA VAL A 111 0.42 11.56 6.51
C VAL A 111 1.60 10.61 6.32
N LYS A 112 2.64 11.06 5.62
CA LYS A 112 3.85 10.26 5.42
C LYS A 112 4.48 9.87 6.75
N THR A 113 4.64 10.83 7.64
CA THR A 113 5.20 10.57 8.97
C THR A 113 4.33 9.61 9.77
N TYR A 114 3.01 9.80 9.71
CA TYR A 114 2.07 8.89 10.37
C TYR A 114 2.26 7.45 9.91
N ILE A 115 2.38 7.25 8.59
CA ILE A 115 2.56 5.90 8.03
C ILE A 115 3.90 5.32 8.42
N GLU A 116 4.97 6.11 8.32
CA GLU A 116 6.31 5.65 8.67
C GLU A 116 6.42 5.25 10.14
N ASN A 117 5.59 5.83 10.99
CA ASN A 117 5.60 5.56 12.43
C ASN A 117 4.53 4.56 12.89
N GLN A 118 3.99 3.74 11.98
CA GLN A 118 2.93 2.79 12.32
C GLN A 118 3.29 1.89 13.51
N LYS A 119 4.51 1.38 13.56
CA LYS A 119 4.94 0.50 14.65
C LYS A 119 4.89 1.22 15.99
N SER A 120 5.25 2.51 16.00
CA SER A 120 5.25 3.32 17.22
C SER A 120 3.83 3.60 17.71
N HIS A 121 2.89 3.87 16.80
CA HIS A 121 1.50 4.17 17.16
C HIS A 121 0.80 2.99 17.84
N HIS A 122 1.21 1.77 17.50
CA HIS A 122 0.60 0.57 18.03
C HIS A 122 1.40 -0.07 19.17
N LYS A 123 2.53 0.54 19.51
CA LYS A 123 3.38 0.04 20.59
C LYS A 123 2.77 0.42 21.92
N LYS A 124 2.61 -0.53 22.79
CA LYS A 124 2.11 -0.36 24.15
C LYS A 124 3.15 -0.77 25.16
#